data_8f1b854e73755670971a2dd41efcc411
#
_entry.id   8f1b854e73755670971a2dd41efcc411
#
_cell.length_a   1.000
_cell.length_b   1.000
_cell.length_c   1.000
_cell.angle_alpha   90.00
_cell.angle_beta   90.00
_cell.angle_gamma   90.00
#
_symmetry.space_group_name_H-M   'P 1'
#
loop_
_entity.id
_entity.type
_entity.pdbx_description
1 polymer ?
#
loop_
_entity_poly.entity_id
_entity_poly.type
_entity_poly.pdbx_seq_one_letter_code
_entity_poly.pdbx_strand_id
1 'polypeptide(L)'
;RDFVKSMTQGKDQSSWRRLHKRYLAADLIMPSSYSEKVGGIAIGIDTSGSIGSEELNQFLSEVKSICEEVSPEYIDLLYWDTHVAARETYTENELSGLTESTKPAGGGGTEPACVPKFMKKHNMTPECLLMLSDGYIGHQNASDWDISAPVLWCIKGNSSFEAPVGKTVHVQ
;
A
#
# COMPACT_ATOMS: atom_id res chain seq x y z
N ARG A 1 -8.48 -4.60 3.78
CA ARG A 1 -9.00 -3.24 4.07
C ARG A 1 -8.75 -2.86 5.53
N ASP A 2 -9.24 -3.65 6.51
CA ASP A 2 -9.06 -3.35 7.95
C ASP A 2 -7.60 -3.23 8.38
N PHE A 3 -6.71 -4.01 7.79
CA PHE A 3 -5.27 -3.92 8.07
C PHE A 3 -4.71 -2.56 7.62
N VAL A 4 -5.01 -2.13 6.40
CA VAL A 4 -4.55 -0.83 5.89
C VAL A 4 -5.10 0.27 6.79
N LYS A 5 -6.40 0.25 7.11
CA LYS A 5 -7.00 1.20 8.07
C LYS A 5 -6.28 1.20 9.42
N SER A 6 -5.98 0.02 9.98
CA SER A 6 -5.32 -0.06 11.29
C SER A 6 -3.89 0.48 11.30
N MET A 7 -3.21 0.45 10.14
CA MET A 7 -1.84 0.97 9.98
C MET A 7 -1.82 2.44 9.59
N THR A 8 -2.87 2.89 8.87
CA THR A 8 -2.96 4.24 8.33
C THR A 8 -3.93 5.14 9.11
N GLN A 9 -4.72 4.59 10.04
CA GLN A 9 -5.47 5.43 10.98
C GLN A 9 -4.46 6.24 11.78
N GLY A 10 -4.33 7.51 11.41
CA GLY A 10 -3.59 8.49 12.18
C GLY A 10 -4.03 8.37 13.62
N LYS A 11 -3.10 8.22 14.53
CA LYS A 11 -3.39 8.30 15.96
C LYS A 11 -4.04 9.66 16.14
N ASP A 12 -5.34 9.67 16.51
CA ASP A 12 -6.02 10.90 16.89
C ASP A 12 -5.21 11.54 18.03
N GLN A 13 -4.25 12.38 17.64
CA GLN A 13 -3.40 13.04 18.60
C GLN A 13 -4.18 14.22 19.14
N SER A 14 -4.44 14.21 20.44
CA SER A 14 -4.92 15.40 21.13
C SER A 14 -3.77 16.41 21.21
N SER A 15 -3.93 17.56 20.58
CA SER A 15 -2.95 18.63 20.62
C SER A 15 -3.44 19.79 21.47
N TRP A 16 -2.63 20.21 22.43
CA TRP A 16 -2.82 21.44 23.20
C TRP A 16 -2.38 22.69 22.44
N ARG A 17 -1.75 22.55 21.26
CA ARG A 17 -1.37 23.69 20.42
C ARG A 17 -2.56 24.45 19.83
N ARG A 18 -3.70 23.76 19.67
CA ARG A 18 -4.97 24.37 19.26
C ARG A 18 -6.05 23.94 20.24
N LEU A 19 -6.65 24.88 20.92
CA LEU A 19 -7.79 24.64 21.80
C LEU A 19 -9.04 24.40 20.96
N HIS A 20 -9.88 23.48 21.41
CA HIS A 20 -11.11 23.14 20.70
C HIS A 20 -12.10 24.29 20.79
N LYS A 21 -12.27 25.06 19.71
CA LYS A 21 -13.07 26.33 19.66
C LYS A 21 -14.48 26.20 20.24
N ARG A 22 -15.12 25.03 20.07
CA ARG A 22 -16.49 24.79 20.55
C ARG A 22 -16.57 24.72 22.08
N TYR A 23 -15.56 24.17 22.73
CA TYR A 23 -15.51 24.07 24.19
C TYR A 23 -14.92 25.31 24.85
N LEU A 24 -14.12 26.06 24.13
CA LEU A 24 -13.60 27.34 24.58
C LEU A 24 -14.75 28.37 24.81
N ALA A 25 -15.82 28.30 24.02
CA ALA A 25 -17.01 29.14 24.19
C ALA A 25 -17.82 28.79 25.45
N ALA A 26 -17.54 27.65 26.08
CA ALA A 26 -18.15 27.19 27.33
C ALA A 26 -17.17 27.23 28.52
N ASP A 27 -16.09 27.99 28.42
CA ASP A 27 -14.98 28.09 29.40
C ASP A 27 -14.31 26.73 29.74
N LEU A 28 -14.45 25.75 28.88
CA LEU A 28 -13.79 24.44 29.00
C LEU A 28 -12.54 24.40 28.11
N ILE A 29 -11.38 24.35 28.75
CA ILE A 29 -10.10 24.20 28.04
C ILE A 29 -9.90 22.70 27.70
N MET A 30 -10.13 22.34 26.43
CA MET A 30 -9.92 20.98 25.92
C MET A 30 -8.97 20.99 24.73
N PRO A 31 -8.11 19.97 24.59
CA PRO A 31 -7.27 19.82 23.41
C PRO A 31 -8.14 19.59 22.17
N SER A 32 -7.71 20.08 21.03
CA SER A 32 -8.32 19.67 19.77
C SER A 32 -7.69 18.36 19.33
N SER A 33 -8.50 17.39 18.94
CA SER A 33 -8.03 16.26 18.16
C SER A 33 -7.85 16.72 16.70
N TYR A 34 -6.73 16.38 16.10
CA TYR A 34 -6.55 16.48 14.67
C TYR A 34 -6.21 15.09 14.15
N SER A 35 -6.88 14.71 13.08
CA SER A 35 -6.50 13.51 12.32
C SER A 35 -5.28 13.88 11.50
N GLU A 36 -4.15 13.21 11.71
CA GLU A 36 -3.07 13.25 10.75
C GLU A 36 -3.59 12.58 9.47
N LYS A 37 -3.44 13.25 8.34
CA LYS A 37 -3.72 12.61 7.04
C LYS A 37 -2.89 11.35 6.97
N VAL A 38 -3.49 10.31 6.42
CA VAL A 38 -2.77 9.08 6.11
C VAL A 38 -1.64 9.41 5.15
N GLY A 39 -0.42 9.04 5.50
CA GLY A 39 0.74 9.26 4.65
C GLY A 39 0.69 8.46 3.34
N GLY A 40 1.79 8.35 2.66
CA GLY A 40 1.87 7.61 1.40
C GLY A 40 1.77 6.10 1.60
N ILE A 41 1.14 5.41 0.65
CA ILE A 41 1.04 3.96 0.58
C ILE A 41 1.83 3.47 -0.64
N ALA A 42 2.69 2.46 -0.46
CA ALA A 42 3.31 1.76 -1.59
C ALA A 42 2.52 0.48 -1.91
N ILE A 43 2.33 0.22 -3.20
CA ILE A 43 1.60 -0.94 -3.68
C ILE A 43 2.45 -1.62 -4.75
N GLY A 44 2.96 -2.82 -4.44
CA GLY A 44 3.66 -3.67 -5.39
C GLY A 44 2.66 -4.56 -6.13
N ILE A 45 2.59 -4.42 -7.44
CA ILE A 45 1.71 -5.21 -8.31
C ILE A 45 2.58 -6.18 -9.09
N ASP A 46 2.31 -7.46 -8.90
CA ASP A 46 2.92 -8.53 -9.66
C ASP A 46 2.48 -8.44 -11.13
N THR A 47 3.45 -8.39 -12.01
CA THR A 47 3.26 -8.39 -13.46
C THR A 47 4.04 -9.52 -14.12
N SER A 48 4.35 -10.58 -13.36
CA SER A 48 4.98 -11.79 -13.88
C SER A 48 4.09 -12.46 -14.95
N GLY A 49 4.68 -13.33 -15.76
CA GLY A 49 4.00 -13.95 -16.89
C GLY A 49 2.80 -14.83 -16.55
N SER A 50 2.59 -15.17 -15.26
CA SER A 50 1.43 -15.88 -14.76
C SER A 50 0.19 -15.00 -14.56
N ILE A 51 0.39 -13.68 -14.42
CA ILE A 51 -0.69 -12.72 -14.18
C ILE A 51 -1.34 -12.31 -15.50
N GLY A 52 -2.61 -12.62 -15.64
CA GLY A 52 -3.43 -12.23 -16.79
C GLY A 52 -3.97 -10.80 -16.67
N SER A 53 -4.43 -10.24 -17.80
CA SER A 53 -5.03 -8.90 -17.83
C SER A 53 -6.27 -8.77 -16.94
N GLU A 54 -7.04 -9.84 -16.79
CA GLU A 54 -8.23 -9.85 -15.90
C GLU A 54 -7.83 -9.76 -14.43
N GLU A 55 -6.80 -10.51 -14.02
CA GLU A 55 -6.28 -10.47 -12.64
C GLU A 55 -5.67 -9.12 -12.31
N LEU A 56 -4.94 -8.55 -13.25
CA LEU A 56 -4.37 -7.22 -13.12
C LEU A 56 -5.46 -6.14 -12.93
N ASN A 57 -6.54 -6.21 -13.73
CA ASN A 57 -7.68 -5.31 -13.58
C ASN A 57 -8.39 -5.48 -12.23
N GLN A 58 -8.47 -6.69 -11.71
CA GLN A 58 -8.99 -6.94 -10.37
C GLN A 58 -8.10 -6.33 -9.30
N PHE A 59 -6.77 -6.51 -9.39
CA PHE A 59 -5.83 -5.87 -8.48
C PHE A 59 -5.97 -4.34 -8.48
N LEU A 60 -6.05 -3.73 -9.66
CA LEU A 60 -6.25 -2.28 -9.78
C LEU A 60 -7.60 -1.81 -9.19
N SER A 61 -8.65 -2.62 -9.34
CA SER A 61 -9.95 -2.34 -8.74
C SER A 61 -9.91 -2.41 -7.21
N GLU A 62 -9.19 -3.38 -6.65
CA GLU A 62 -8.97 -3.47 -5.20
C GLU A 62 -8.12 -2.30 -4.69
N VAL A 63 -7.07 -1.92 -5.41
CA VAL A 63 -6.27 -0.73 -5.12
C VAL A 63 -7.16 0.50 -5.06
N LYS A 64 -7.98 0.74 -6.09
CA LYS A 64 -8.92 1.88 -6.13
C LYS A 64 -9.85 1.87 -4.92
N SER A 65 -10.45 0.72 -4.61
CA SER A 65 -11.34 0.59 -3.44
C SER A 65 -10.66 0.88 -2.11
N ILE A 66 -9.40 0.45 -1.93
CA ILE A 66 -8.61 0.75 -0.74
C ILE A 66 -8.34 2.26 -0.67
N CYS A 67 -7.98 2.88 -1.76
CA CYS A 67 -7.67 4.31 -1.83
C CYS A 67 -8.88 5.19 -1.54
N GLU A 68 -10.05 4.84 -2.08
CA GLU A 68 -11.30 5.55 -1.80
C GLU A 68 -11.70 5.47 -0.32
N GLU A 69 -11.37 4.36 0.35
CA GLU A 69 -11.70 4.15 1.75
C GLU A 69 -10.70 4.79 2.72
N VAL A 70 -9.42 4.78 2.37
CA VAL A 70 -8.33 5.23 3.25
C VAL A 70 -7.96 6.69 2.98
N SER A 71 -8.17 7.19 1.76
CA SER A 71 -7.81 8.54 1.30
C SER A 71 -6.35 8.91 1.63
N PRO A 72 -5.37 8.14 1.13
CA PRO A 72 -3.96 8.41 1.38
C PRO A 72 -3.52 9.70 0.70
N GLU A 73 -2.49 10.35 1.23
CA GLU A 73 -1.91 11.57 0.65
C GLU A 73 -1.35 11.31 -0.76
N TYR A 74 -0.70 10.18 -0.93
CA TYR A 74 -0.23 9.69 -2.24
C TYR A 74 -0.13 8.16 -2.25
N ILE A 75 -0.10 7.60 -3.46
CA ILE A 75 0.13 6.18 -3.71
C ILE A 75 1.28 6.04 -4.69
N ASP A 76 2.19 5.14 -4.37
CA ASP A 76 3.21 4.66 -5.30
C ASP A 76 2.84 3.26 -5.79
N LEU A 77 2.48 3.12 -7.05
CA LEU A 77 2.33 1.82 -7.72
C LEU A 77 3.69 1.37 -8.25
N LEU A 78 4.10 0.18 -7.87
CA LEU A 78 5.35 -0.46 -8.27
C LEU A 78 5.02 -1.73 -9.03
N TYR A 79 5.17 -1.72 -10.36
CA TYR A 79 4.98 -2.91 -11.19
C TYR A 79 6.27 -3.72 -11.18
N TRP A 80 6.18 -4.96 -10.76
CA TRP A 80 7.36 -5.80 -10.58
C TRP A 80 7.20 -7.20 -11.18
N ASP A 81 8.32 -7.73 -11.65
CA ASP A 81 8.53 -9.11 -12.07
C ASP A 81 9.84 -9.64 -11.45
N THR A 82 10.95 -9.62 -12.14
CA THR A 82 12.30 -9.86 -11.61
C THR A 82 12.93 -8.57 -11.07
N HIS A 83 12.37 -7.42 -11.42
CA HIS A 83 12.77 -6.09 -11.00
C HIS A 83 11.54 -5.18 -11.00
N VAL A 84 11.65 -3.97 -10.44
CA VAL A 84 10.59 -2.96 -10.56
C VAL A 84 10.68 -2.35 -11.96
N ALA A 85 9.78 -2.77 -12.83
CA ALA A 85 9.75 -2.37 -14.25
C ALA A 85 9.22 -0.94 -14.44
N ALA A 86 8.27 -0.52 -13.60
CA ALA A 86 7.72 0.84 -13.63
C ALA A 86 7.28 1.28 -12.24
N ARG A 87 7.30 2.59 -12.01
CA ARG A 87 6.73 3.28 -10.85
C ARG A 87 5.80 4.36 -11.32
N GLU A 88 4.61 4.41 -10.77
CA GLU A 88 3.63 5.47 -10.99
C GLU A 88 3.22 6.03 -9.62
N THR A 89 3.17 7.35 -9.50
CA THR A 89 2.77 8.03 -8.27
C THR A 89 1.48 8.80 -8.52
N TYR A 90 0.49 8.59 -7.68
CA TYR A 90 -0.82 9.23 -7.73
C TYR A 90 -1.06 10.00 -6.45
N THR A 91 -1.49 11.24 -6.58
CA THR A 91 -1.95 12.08 -5.48
C THR A 91 -3.45 11.89 -5.24
N GLU A 92 -3.97 12.34 -4.09
CA GLU A 92 -5.39 12.25 -3.72
C GLU A 92 -6.35 12.67 -4.86
N ASN A 93 -5.99 13.71 -5.62
CA ASN A 93 -6.82 14.24 -6.71
C ASN A 93 -6.83 13.37 -7.98
N GLU A 94 -5.82 12.52 -8.16
CA GLU A 94 -5.62 11.67 -9.35
C GLU A 94 -6.15 10.25 -9.16
N LEU A 95 -6.50 9.88 -7.93
CA LEU A 95 -6.95 8.52 -7.58
C LEU A 95 -8.21 8.08 -8.32
N SER A 96 -9.09 9.01 -8.67
CA SER A 96 -10.32 8.70 -9.41
C SER A 96 -10.08 8.15 -10.82
N GLY A 97 -8.98 8.55 -11.46
CA GLY A 97 -8.56 8.11 -12.80
C GLY A 97 -7.55 6.96 -12.81
N LEU A 98 -7.22 6.40 -11.65
CA LEU A 98 -6.15 5.42 -11.49
C LEU A 98 -6.27 4.24 -12.45
N THR A 99 -7.43 3.60 -12.56
CA THR A 99 -7.64 2.42 -13.42
C THR A 99 -7.55 2.71 -14.92
N GLU A 100 -7.74 3.95 -15.33
CA GLU A 100 -7.71 4.37 -16.74
C GLU A 100 -6.31 4.85 -17.18
N SER A 101 -5.54 5.37 -16.23
CA SER A 101 -4.23 5.98 -16.49
C SER A 101 -3.05 5.03 -16.32
N THR A 102 -3.21 3.94 -15.55
CA THR A 102 -2.14 2.97 -15.27
C THR A 102 -1.67 2.25 -16.52
N LYS A 103 -0.35 2.11 -16.64
CA LYS A 103 0.33 1.38 -17.73
C LYS A 103 1.21 0.29 -17.14
N PRO A 104 0.64 -0.86 -16.78
CA PRO A 104 1.42 -1.95 -16.23
C PRO A 104 2.56 -2.37 -17.16
N ALA A 105 3.71 -2.60 -16.59
CA ALA A 105 4.90 -3.04 -17.30
C ALA A 105 5.49 -4.26 -16.61
N GLY A 106 5.97 -5.24 -17.38
CA GLY A 106 6.55 -6.48 -16.88
C GLY A 106 6.33 -7.64 -17.85
N GLY A 107 6.30 -8.86 -17.36
CA GLY A 107 6.10 -10.09 -18.13
C GLY A 107 7.25 -11.08 -18.00
N GLY A 108 8.15 -10.86 -17.03
CA GLY A 108 9.29 -11.74 -16.73
C GLY A 108 9.01 -12.79 -15.67
N GLY A 109 10.02 -13.15 -14.90
CA GLY A 109 9.92 -14.05 -13.75
C GLY A 109 9.32 -13.36 -12.51
N THR A 110 9.47 -13.99 -11.33
CA THR A 110 8.80 -13.54 -10.10
C THR A 110 9.82 -13.43 -8.96
N GLU A 111 10.31 -12.20 -8.70
CA GLU A 111 11.29 -11.89 -7.64
C GLU A 111 10.79 -10.71 -6.79
N PRO A 112 9.88 -10.93 -5.83
CA PRO A 112 9.26 -9.85 -5.06
C PRO A 112 10.23 -9.06 -4.18
N ALA A 113 11.39 -9.63 -3.81
CA ALA A 113 12.42 -8.92 -3.05
C ALA A 113 13.05 -7.74 -3.82
N CYS A 114 12.75 -7.60 -5.10
CA CYS A 114 13.13 -6.40 -5.87
C CYS A 114 12.41 -5.14 -5.38
N VAL A 115 11.19 -5.27 -4.84
CA VAL A 115 10.37 -4.14 -4.35
C VAL A 115 11.03 -3.46 -3.14
N PRO A 116 11.35 -4.14 -2.03
CA PRO A 116 12.03 -3.51 -0.90
C PRO A 116 13.40 -2.95 -1.29
N LYS A 117 14.15 -3.63 -2.16
CA LYS A 117 15.43 -3.13 -2.69
C LYS A 117 15.26 -1.82 -3.46
N PHE A 118 14.23 -1.74 -4.30
CA PHE A 118 13.88 -0.53 -5.04
C PHE A 118 13.49 0.61 -4.09
N MET A 119 12.61 0.34 -3.12
CA MET A 119 12.17 1.32 -2.13
C MET A 119 13.35 1.90 -1.35
N LYS A 120 14.27 1.06 -0.90
CA LYS A 120 15.50 1.46 -0.20
C LYS A 120 16.39 2.34 -1.08
N LYS A 121 16.61 1.96 -2.34
CA LYS A 121 17.39 2.72 -3.33
C LYS A 121 16.82 4.12 -3.59
N HIS A 122 15.52 4.26 -3.56
CA HIS A 122 14.82 5.52 -3.84
C HIS A 122 14.38 6.28 -2.58
N ASN A 123 14.84 5.85 -1.38
CA ASN A 123 14.50 6.44 -0.08
C ASN A 123 12.98 6.60 0.13
N MET A 124 12.21 5.59 -0.28
CA MET A 124 10.76 5.58 -0.10
C MET A 124 10.42 5.16 1.34
N THR A 125 9.58 5.93 2.01
CA THR A 125 9.16 5.68 3.40
C THR A 125 7.63 5.70 3.51
N PRO A 126 6.92 4.75 2.87
CA PRO A 126 5.47 4.69 2.97
C PRO A 126 5.03 4.21 4.36
N GLU A 127 3.79 4.53 4.72
CA GLU A 127 3.15 4.04 5.96
C GLU A 127 2.96 2.52 5.94
N CYS A 128 2.68 1.94 4.77
CA CYS A 128 2.60 0.50 4.57
C CYS A 128 2.93 0.11 3.12
N LEU A 129 3.28 -1.16 2.93
CA LEU A 129 3.48 -1.79 1.64
C LEU A 129 2.43 -2.87 1.43
N LEU A 130 1.65 -2.75 0.36
CA LEU A 130 0.75 -3.79 -0.13
C LEU A 130 1.42 -4.55 -1.27
N MET A 131 1.41 -5.88 -1.21
CA MET A 131 1.93 -6.75 -2.27
C MET A 131 0.77 -7.54 -2.86
N LEU A 132 0.49 -7.34 -4.13
CA LEU A 132 -0.56 -8.03 -4.90
C LEU A 132 0.10 -9.05 -5.83
N SER A 133 -0.22 -10.33 -5.68
CA SER A 133 0.37 -11.43 -6.46
C SER A 133 -0.56 -12.64 -6.48
N ASP A 134 -0.33 -13.56 -7.39
CA ASP A 134 -0.95 -14.88 -7.42
C ASP A 134 -0.36 -15.84 -6.36
N GLY A 135 0.77 -15.47 -5.75
CA GLY A 135 1.44 -16.24 -4.70
C GLY A 135 2.30 -17.41 -5.23
N TYR A 136 2.52 -17.52 -6.53
CA TYR A 136 3.44 -18.49 -7.11
C TYR A 136 4.85 -17.87 -7.25
N ILE A 137 5.41 -17.49 -6.11
CA ILE A 137 6.76 -16.96 -6.00
C ILE A 137 7.72 -18.02 -5.48
N GLY A 138 8.98 -17.92 -5.84
CA GLY A 138 10.03 -18.79 -5.29
C GLY A 138 10.25 -18.55 -3.78
N HIS A 139 11.09 -19.38 -3.17
CA HIS A 139 11.47 -19.22 -1.76
C HIS A 139 12.09 -17.85 -1.52
N GLN A 140 11.58 -17.13 -0.52
CA GLN A 140 12.02 -15.80 -0.14
C GLN A 140 12.64 -15.82 1.24
N ASN A 141 13.77 -15.14 1.43
CA ASN A 141 14.36 -14.96 2.74
C ASN A 141 13.83 -13.69 3.39
N ALA A 142 13.45 -13.76 4.66
CA ALA A 142 13.02 -12.59 5.42
C ALA A 142 14.10 -11.48 5.49
N SER A 143 15.39 -11.86 5.41
CA SER A 143 16.51 -10.91 5.38
C SER A 143 16.53 -9.98 4.17
N ASP A 144 15.87 -10.38 3.06
CA ASP A 144 15.79 -9.57 1.84
C ASP A 144 14.74 -8.45 1.94
N TRP A 145 13.94 -8.48 3.02
CA TRP A 145 12.85 -7.56 3.31
C TRP A 145 13.22 -6.54 4.41
N ASP A 146 14.40 -5.95 4.30
CA ASP A 146 14.90 -4.92 5.23
C ASP A 146 14.19 -3.57 4.96
N ILE A 147 12.91 -3.50 5.35
CA ILE A 147 12.06 -2.31 5.30
C ILE A 147 11.35 -2.09 6.64
N SER A 148 11.18 -0.83 7.02
CA SER A 148 10.47 -0.47 8.27
C SER A 148 8.96 -0.47 8.12
N ALA A 149 8.44 -0.31 6.90
CA ALA A 149 7.02 -0.29 6.63
C ALA A 149 6.38 -1.67 6.85
N PRO A 150 5.23 -1.77 7.51
CA PRO A 150 4.47 -3.02 7.61
C PRO A 150 4.04 -3.51 6.22
N VAL A 151 4.14 -4.83 5.99
CA VAL A 151 3.82 -5.46 4.71
C VAL A 151 2.53 -6.25 4.82
N LEU A 152 1.64 -6.07 3.84
CA LEU A 152 0.45 -6.89 3.64
C LEU A 152 0.49 -7.54 2.27
N TRP A 153 0.38 -8.86 2.24
CA TRP A 153 0.24 -9.64 1.02
C TRP A 153 -1.24 -9.92 0.74
N CYS A 154 -1.69 -9.55 -0.43
CA CYS A 154 -3.01 -9.87 -0.97
C CYS A 154 -2.81 -10.91 -2.07
N ILE A 155 -3.08 -12.17 -1.76
CA ILE A 155 -2.79 -13.31 -2.63
C ILE A 155 -4.08 -13.83 -3.24
N LYS A 156 -4.06 -13.99 -4.57
CA LYS A 156 -5.13 -14.59 -5.34
C LYS A 156 -4.60 -15.83 -6.06
N GLY A 157 -5.13 -17.00 -5.76
CA GLY A 157 -4.76 -18.25 -6.42
C GLY A 157 -4.11 -19.26 -5.48
N ASN A 158 -2.91 -18.98 -4.97
CA ASN A 158 -2.19 -19.90 -4.09
C ASN A 158 -2.67 -19.80 -2.64
N SER A 159 -3.55 -20.70 -2.22
CA SER A 159 -4.07 -20.74 -0.84
C SER A 159 -3.04 -21.23 0.20
N SER A 160 -1.94 -21.82 -0.22
CA SER A 160 -0.86 -22.29 0.64
C SER A 160 0.31 -21.31 0.75
N PHE A 161 0.16 -20.11 0.20
CA PHE A 161 1.19 -19.07 0.28
C PHE A 161 1.42 -18.61 1.71
N GLU A 162 2.68 -18.61 2.12
CA GLU A 162 3.14 -18.02 3.38
C GLU A 162 4.06 -16.84 3.10
N ALA A 163 3.70 -15.67 3.66
CA ALA A 163 4.49 -14.45 3.47
C ALA A 163 5.86 -14.55 4.14
N PRO A 164 6.94 -14.14 3.47
CA PRO A 164 8.28 -14.09 4.07
C PRO A 164 8.33 -13.07 5.22
N VAL A 165 7.54 -11.99 5.13
CA VAL A 165 7.36 -10.96 6.16
C VAL A 165 5.95 -10.40 6.10
N GLY A 166 5.46 -9.89 7.22
CA GLY A 166 4.17 -9.22 7.31
C GLY A 166 2.98 -10.18 7.48
N LYS A 167 1.86 -9.85 6.89
CA LYS A 167 0.61 -10.63 6.97
C LYS A 167 0.13 -11.00 5.57
N THR A 168 -0.57 -12.13 5.47
CA THR A 168 -1.20 -12.58 4.22
C THR A 168 -2.72 -12.51 4.33
N VAL A 169 -3.37 -12.06 3.28
CA VAL A 169 -4.81 -12.14 3.05
C VAL A 169 -5.03 -12.82 1.71
N HIS A 170 -5.85 -13.86 1.71
CA HIS A 170 -6.26 -14.52 0.48
C HIS A 170 -7.52 -13.86 -0.06
N VAL A 171 -7.45 -13.41 -1.32
CA VAL A 171 -8.57 -12.80 -2.05
C VAL A 171 -9.22 -13.85 -2.93
N GLN A 172 -10.54 -13.92 -2.93
CA GLN A 172 -11.32 -14.86 -3.74
C GLN A 172 -11.59 -14.32 -5.14
#